data_7a95691b2724b5eb50fe91469f591907
#
_entry.id   7a95691b2724b5eb50fe91469f591907
#
_cell.length_a   1.000
_cell.length_b   1.000
_cell.length_c   1.000
_cell.angle_alpha   90.00
_cell.angle_beta   90.00
_cell.angle_gamma   90.00
#
_symmetry.space_group_name_H-M   'P 1'
#
loop_
_entity.id
_entity.type
_entity.pdbx_description
1 polymer ?
#
loop_
_entity_poly.entity_id
_entity_poly.type
_entity_poly.pdbx_seq_one_letter_code
_entity_poly.pdbx_strand_id
1 'polypeptide(L)'
;MAQVNDIAIDLGTSQVVIYMKGQGVVLREPAAVSVNQESRRILAFGTEAWRMTGRTPAHIQVIRPLAQGEMIDFDLTGNMLRFFVSQVIGNHRLARPRAILTTPGGVKEIEKKALVTSLFDAGIRRTQLIDRNVATALGAGLNFLGEYGCLLADISAGGTDLAVLYHGTPTVLSSLHIGGDQFDDAVIRFLRKKYNMLIGERTAEQIKITLGSAVRREQLISMDITGRNLISGLPKTLAVDSDEIYESLIDCVNDLIEGIQVLVEKTPPQLASDIFESGITLTGGGAQLYGLSEAISGVLKVPCKVADEARDCTVLGCAKVLEDPAQYKYLLNN
;
A
#
# COMPACT_ATOMS: atom_id res chain seq x y z
N MET A 1 -28.35 17.56 -16.26
CA MET A 1 -27.71 17.81 -14.96
C MET A 1 -26.24 17.45 -15.11
N ALA A 2 -25.31 18.34 -14.74
CA ALA A 2 -23.90 17.99 -14.77
C ALA A 2 -23.69 16.80 -13.81
N GLN A 3 -23.12 15.71 -14.30
CA GLN A 3 -22.81 14.54 -13.51
C GLN A 3 -21.81 14.98 -12.44
N VAL A 4 -22.20 14.89 -11.17
CA VAL A 4 -21.30 15.22 -10.05
C VAL A 4 -20.32 14.06 -9.94
N ASN A 5 -19.06 14.30 -10.28
CA ASN A 5 -18.01 13.28 -10.27
C ASN A 5 -17.44 13.16 -8.84
N ASP A 6 -18.21 12.53 -7.95
CA ASP A 6 -17.71 12.20 -6.61
C ASP A 6 -16.58 11.17 -6.73
N ILE A 7 -15.54 11.32 -5.90
CA ILE A 7 -14.33 10.51 -5.97
C ILE A 7 -14.01 9.82 -4.64
N ALA A 8 -13.35 8.68 -4.71
CA ALA A 8 -12.72 8.04 -3.57
C ALA A 8 -11.21 8.01 -3.80
N ILE A 9 -10.43 8.30 -2.76
CA ILE A 9 -8.98 8.42 -2.84
C ILE A 9 -8.35 7.48 -1.83
N ASP A 10 -7.54 6.55 -2.31
CA ASP A 10 -6.61 5.81 -1.48
C ASP A 10 -5.24 6.48 -1.57
N LEU A 11 -4.79 7.01 -0.42
CA LEU A 11 -3.49 7.65 -0.27
C LEU A 11 -2.52 6.67 0.37
N GLY A 12 -1.82 5.91 -0.47
CA GLY A 12 -0.85 4.91 -0.03
C GLY A 12 0.61 5.38 -0.10
N THR A 13 1.49 4.65 0.57
CA THR A 13 2.94 4.94 0.61
C THR A 13 3.60 4.84 -0.77
N SER A 14 3.20 3.86 -1.58
CA SER A 14 3.81 3.66 -2.90
C SER A 14 3.00 4.23 -4.04
N GLN A 15 1.69 4.34 -3.89
CA GLN A 15 0.81 4.83 -4.95
C GLN A 15 -0.41 5.58 -4.39
N VAL A 16 -0.92 6.50 -5.20
CA VAL A 16 -2.23 7.13 -5.02
C VAL A 16 -3.19 6.54 -6.03
N VAL A 17 -4.34 6.08 -5.56
CA VAL A 17 -5.39 5.53 -6.43
C VAL A 17 -6.66 6.36 -6.27
N ILE A 18 -7.26 6.79 -7.39
CA ILE A 18 -8.52 7.54 -7.38
C ILE A 18 -9.56 6.76 -8.16
N TYR A 19 -10.66 6.50 -7.49
CA TYR A 19 -11.89 5.96 -8.05
C TYR A 19 -12.88 7.10 -8.28
N MET A 20 -13.58 7.08 -9.40
CA MET A 20 -14.65 8.02 -9.70
C MET A 20 -15.99 7.28 -9.81
N LYS A 21 -17.01 7.78 -9.13
CA LYS A 21 -18.35 7.20 -9.14
C LYS A 21 -18.87 6.99 -10.56
N GLY A 22 -19.23 5.74 -10.86
CA GLY A 22 -19.74 5.32 -12.17
C GLY A 22 -18.70 5.16 -13.28
N GLN A 23 -17.40 5.38 -13.01
CA GLN A 23 -16.31 5.22 -13.99
C GLN A 23 -15.25 4.20 -13.55
N GLY A 24 -15.21 3.83 -12.27
CA GLY A 24 -14.18 2.93 -11.74
C GLY A 24 -12.90 3.66 -11.33
N VAL A 25 -11.78 2.94 -11.31
CA VAL A 25 -10.46 3.52 -11.04
C VAL A 25 -10.01 4.35 -12.24
N VAL A 26 -9.88 5.66 -12.05
CA VAL A 26 -9.55 6.64 -13.11
C VAL A 26 -8.12 7.14 -13.03
N LEU A 27 -7.44 6.95 -11.88
CA LEU A 27 -6.04 7.32 -11.71
C LEU A 27 -5.33 6.30 -10.81
N ARG A 28 -4.14 5.93 -11.23
CA ARG A 28 -3.20 5.14 -10.43
C ARG A 28 -1.79 5.64 -10.72
N GLU A 29 -1.22 6.34 -9.75
CA GLU A 29 0.08 6.98 -9.90
C GLU A 29 0.99 6.68 -8.71
N PRO A 30 2.31 6.53 -8.92
CA PRO A 30 3.26 6.46 -7.81
C PRO A 30 3.14 7.66 -6.87
N ALA A 31 3.19 7.42 -5.57
CA ALA A 31 3.26 8.47 -4.56
C ALA A 31 4.69 9.05 -4.51
N ALA A 32 5.09 9.72 -5.59
CA ALA A 32 6.44 10.23 -5.77
C ALA A 32 6.43 11.68 -6.29
N VAL A 33 7.36 12.49 -5.80
CA VAL A 33 7.54 13.90 -6.17
C VAL A 33 9.01 14.14 -6.44
N SER A 34 9.37 14.70 -7.60
CA SER A 34 10.73 15.15 -7.85
C SER A 34 10.88 16.63 -7.54
N VAL A 35 11.92 16.96 -6.77
CA VAL A 35 12.20 18.31 -6.27
C VAL A 35 13.61 18.72 -6.59
N ASN A 36 13.79 19.92 -7.09
CA ASN A 36 15.10 20.55 -7.15
C ASN A 36 15.43 21.12 -5.76
N GLN A 37 16.49 20.62 -5.12
CA GLN A 37 16.83 20.96 -3.74
C GLN A 37 17.33 22.40 -3.58
N GLU A 38 17.99 22.96 -4.61
CA GLU A 38 18.54 24.32 -4.55
C GLU A 38 17.41 25.36 -4.67
N SER A 39 16.50 25.17 -5.62
CA SER A 39 15.39 26.10 -5.85
C SER A 39 14.11 25.76 -5.07
N ARG A 40 14.03 24.60 -4.42
CA ARG A 40 12.86 24.02 -3.75
C ARG A 40 11.64 23.89 -4.68
N ARG A 41 11.85 23.85 -6.00
CA ARG A 41 10.78 23.72 -6.99
C ARG A 41 10.45 22.25 -7.23
N ILE A 42 9.16 21.95 -7.25
CA ILE A 42 8.64 20.65 -7.69
C ILE A 42 8.79 20.61 -9.22
N LEU A 43 9.36 19.52 -9.72
CA LEU A 43 9.62 19.29 -11.14
C LEU A 43 8.60 18.37 -11.77
N ALA A 44 8.23 17.28 -11.06
CA ALA A 44 7.25 16.30 -11.54
C ALA A 44 6.58 15.57 -10.38
N PHE A 45 5.45 14.91 -10.69
CA PHE A 45 4.70 14.03 -9.79
C PHE A 45 4.49 12.66 -10.43
N GLY A 46 4.20 11.66 -9.60
CA GLY A 46 3.75 10.36 -10.04
C GLY A 46 4.77 9.62 -10.90
N THR A 47 4.28 9.03 -11.98
CA THR A 47 5.09 8.25 -12.93
C THR A 47 6.28 9.02 -13.49
N GLU A 48 6.12 10.31 -13.77
CA GLU A 48 7.22 11.14 -14.29
C GLU A 48 8.32 11.29 -13.23
N ALA A 49 7.96 11.59 -11.99
CA ALA A 49 8.91 11.66 -10.89
C ALA A 49 9.58 10.31 -10.63
N TRP A 50 8.79 9.23 -10.58
CA TRP A 50 9.30 7.88 -10.33
C TRP A 50 10.29 7.39 -11.38
N ARG A 51 10.09 7.75 -12.66
CA ARG A 51 11.05 7.44 -13.74
C ARG A 51 12.40 8.09 -13.54
N MET A 52 12.48 9.16 -12.78
CA MET A 52 13.72 9.87 -12.48
C MET A 52 14.54 9.21 -11.38
N THR A 53 13.98 8.30 -10.59
CA THR A 53 14.66 7.61 -9.48
C THR A 53 15.94 6.94 -9.95
N GLY A 54 17.05 7.25 -9.27
CA GLY A 54 18.39 6.71 -9.58
C GLY A 54 19.03 7.22 -10.88
N ARG A 55 18.44 8.25 -11.54
CA ARG A 55 18.91 8.80 -12.82
C ARG A 55 19.13 10.31 -12.80
N THR A 56 18.93 10.95 -11.65
CA THR A 56 19.00 12.41 -11.52
C THR A 56 20.37 12.89 -11.05
N PRO A 57 20.77 14.12 -11.44
CA PRO A 57 21.88 14.80 -10.81
C PRO A 57 21.64 15.02 -9.31
N ALA A 58 22.71 15.24 -8.52
CA ALA A 58 22.64 15.33 -7.07
C ALA A 58 21.69 16.44 -6.53
N HIS A 59 21.44 17.50 -7.29
CA HIS A 59 20.53 18.58 -6.91
C HIS A 59 19.07 18.28 -7.19
N ILE A 60 18.71 17.15 -7.80
CA ILE A 60 17.33 16.70 -8.01
C ILE A 60 17.11 15.43 -7.22
N GLN A 61 16.15 15.46 -6.30
CA GLN A 61 15.76 14.32 -5.48
C GLN A 61 14.35 13.89 -5.81
N VAL A 62 14.13 12.57 -5.91
CA VAL A 62 12.80 11.97 -5.91
C VAL A 62 12.46 11.58 -4.47
N ILE A 63 11.35 12.11 -3.98
CA ILE A 63 10.89 11.96 -2.61
C ILE A 63 9.55 11.22 -2.64
N ARG A 64 9.39 10.21 -1.80
CA ARG A 64 8.08 9.67 -1.43
C ARG A 64 7.60 10.45 -0.21
N PRO A 65 6.55 11.28 -0.30
CA PRO A 65 6.10 12.11 0.81
C PRO A 65 5.39 11.32 1.92
N LEU A 66 5.08 10.04 1.63
CA LEU A 66 4.62 9.05 2.60
C LEU A 66 5.62 7.91 2.65
N ALA A 67 6.00 7.48 3.86
CA ALA A 67 6.83 6.30 4.08
C ALA A 67 6.37 5.57 5.35
N GLN A 68 6.47 4.25 5.35
CA GLN A 68 6.10 3.40 6.48
C GLN A 68 4.67 3.64 7.00
N GLY A 69 3.74 3.99 6.11
CA GLY A 69 2.36 4.32 6.48
C GLY A 69 2.16 5.73 7.07
N GLU A 70 3.23 6.49 7.26
CA GLU A 70 3.19 7.84 7.83
C GLU A 70 3.42 8.93 6.78
N MET A 71 2.89 10.12 7.06
CA MET A 71 3.10 11.30 6.23
C MET A 71 4.37 12.02 6.69
N ILE A 72 5.44 11.92 5.88
CA ILE A 72 6.76 12.51 6.20
C ILE A 72 6.82 13.99 5.79
N ASP A 73 6.20 14.33 4.66
CA ASP A 73 6.19 15.69 4.14
C ASP A 73 4.75 16.10 3.76
N PHE A 74 4.18 16.97 4.59
CA PHE A 74 2.80 17.45 4.44
C PHE A 74 2.61 18.32 3.19
N ASP A 75 3.57 19.20 2.92
CA ASP A 75 3.49 20.15 1.80
C ASP A 75 3.59 19.40 0.47
N LEU A 76 4.51 18.46 0.36
CA LEU A 76 4.63 17.64 -0.84
C LEU A 76 3.42 16.72 -1.01
N THR A 77 2.87 16.12 0.06
CA THR A 77 1.65 15.31 0.02
C THR A 77 0.48 16.15 -0.46
N GLY A 78 0.29 17.34 0.09
CA GLY A 78 -0.78 18.25 -0.31
C GLY A 78 -0.66 18.72 -1.76
N ASN A 79 0.56 19.03 -2.23
CA ASN A 79 0.82 19.41 -3.62
C ASN A 79 0.53 18.25 -4.58
N MET A 80 0.95 17.04 -4.22
CA MET A 80 0.71 15.82 -4.99
C MET A 80 -0.78 15.51 -5.10
N LEU A 81 -1.51 15.55 -3.99
CA LEU A 81 -2.97 15.35 -4.00
C LEU A 81 -3.69 16.40 -4.86
N ARG A 82 -3.34 17.69 -4.72
CA ARG A 82 -3.91 18.76 -5.56
C ARG A 82 -3.68 18.50 -7.04
N PHE A 83 -2.47 18.08 -7.40
CA PHE A 83 -2.11 17.77 -8.78
C PHE A 83 -2.98 16.63 -9.32
N PHE A 84 -3.02 15.47 -8.67
CA PHE A 84 -3.75 14.31 -9.13
C PHE A 84 -5.27 14.53 -9.16
N VAL A 85 -5.81 15.14 -8.12
CA VAL A 85 -7.24 15.48 -8.07
C VAL A 85 -7.60 16.46 -9.19
N SER A 86 -6.77 17.48 -9.45
CA SER A 86 -7.03 18.42 -10.53
C SER A 86 -7.04 17.78 -11.92
N GLN A 87 -6.20 16.76 -12.14
CA GLN A 87 -6.21 15.97 -13.39
C GLN A 87 -7.53 15.20 -13.56
N VAL A 88 -8.03 14.59 -12.46
CA VAL A 88 -9.25 13.77 -12.50
C VAL A 88 -10.52 14.59 -12.64
N ILE A 89 -10.64 15.70 -11.87
CA ILE A 89 -11.85 16.56 -11.92
C ILE A 89 -11.83 17.54 -13.10
N GLY A 90 -10.67 17.87 -13.66
CA GLY A 90 -10.53 18.79 -14.77
C GLY A 90 -11.18 20.15 -14.48
N ASN A 91 -11.83 20.72 -15.49
CA ASN A 91 -12.51 22.03 -15.38
C ASN A 91 -13.91 21.97 -14.72
N HIS A 92 -14.33 20.80 -14.20
CA HIS A 92 -15.65 20.60 -13.58
C HIS A 92 -15.78 21.20 -12.16
N ARG A 93 -15.03 22.23 -11.82
CA ARG A 93 -15.09 22.94 -10.53
C ARG A 93 -16.50 23.45 -10.15
N LEU A 94 -17.37 23.64 -11.13
CA LEU A 94 -18.76 24.03 -10.91
C LEU A 94 -19.64 22.92 -10.35
N ALA A 95 -19.26 21.65 -10.52
CA ALA A 95 -20.02 20.48 -10.08
C ALA A 95 -19.92 20.18 -8.57
N ARG A 96 -19.02 20.86 -7.84
CA ARG A 96 -18.80 20.68 -6.38
C ARG A 96 -18.66 19.22 -5.95
N PRO A 97 -17.67 18.48 -6.47
CA PRO A 97 -17.50 17.07 -6.15
C PRO A 97 -17.23 16.84 -4.66
N ARG A 98 -17.65 15.66 -4.16
CA ARG A 98 -17.30 15.17 -2.84
C ARG A 98 -16.16 14.17 -2.96
N ALA A 99 -15.35 14.05 -1.90
CA ALA A 99 -14.33 13.03 -1.82
C ALA A 99 -14.48 12.20 -0.53
N ILE A 100 -14.18 10.91 -0.65
CA ILE A 100 -13.86 10.06 0.49
C ILE A 100 -12.36 9.80 0.42
N LEU A 101 -11.65 10.08 1.51
CA LEU A 101 -10.21 9.90 1.62
C LEU A 101 -9.89 8.92 2.73
N THR A 102 -9.03 7.94 2.45
CA THR A 102 -8.50 7.06 3.48
C THR A 102 -7.49 7.79 4.36
N THR A 103 -7.50 7.47 5.63
CA THR A 103 -6.47 7.91 6.56
C THR A 103 -5.82 6.69 7.20
N PRO A 104 -4.49 6.63 7.29
CA PRO A 104 -3.80 5.63 8.09
C PRO A 104 -4.28 5.64 9.54
N GLY A 105 -4.13 4.53 10.25
CA GLY A 105 -4.35 4.50 11.69
C GLY A 105 -3.40 5.46 12.41
N GLY A 106 -3.90 6.14 13.45
CA GLY A 106 -3.04 7.03 14.27
C GLY A 106 -2.74 8.42 13.70
N VAL A 107 -3.28 8.78 12.54
CA VAL A 107 -3.12 10.12 11.95
C VAL A 107 -3.67 11.20 12.88
N LYS A 108 -2.86 12.21 13.17
CA LYS A 108 -3.20 13.32 14.06
C LYS A 108 -4.24 14.25 13.42
N GLU A 109 -5.04 14.90 14.25
CA GLU A 109 -6.08 15.84 13.79
C GLU A 109 -5.54 16.98 12.91
N ILE A 110 -4.33 17.44 13.18
CA ILE A 110 -3.70 18.48 12.35
C ILE A 110 -3.37 17.96 10.95
N GLU A 111 -2.98 16.72 10.83
CA GLU A 111 -2.69 16.05 9.56
C GLU A 111 -3.96 15.82 8.75
N LYS A 112 -5.03 15.36 9.41
CA LYS A 112 -6.34 15.22 8.79
C LYS A 112 -6.81 16.56 8.21
N LYS A 113 -6.69 17.65 8.97
CA LYS A 113 -7.05 18.99 8.52
C LYS A 113 -6.22 19.45 7.33
N ALA A 114 -4.91 19.18 7.31
CA ALA A 114 -4.03 19.52 6.20
C ALA A 114 -4.46 18.80 4.91
N LEU A 115 -4.80 17.50 4.98
CA LEU A 115 -5.30 16.73 3.85
C LEU A 115 -6.62 17.28 3.33
N VAL A 116 -7.59 17.56 4.21
CA VAL A 116 -8.89 18.15 3.85
C VAL A 116 -8.71 19.52 3.18
N THR A 117 -7.79 20.34 3.71
CA THR A 117 -7.47 21.65 3.11
C THR A 117 -6.88 21.50 1.72
N SER A 118 -5.95 20.57 1.52
CA SER A 118 -5.34 20.31 0.21
C SER A 118 -6.38 19.87 -0.84
N LEU A 119 -7.35 19.05 -0.43
CA LEU A 119 -8.45 18.64 -1.31
C LEU A 119 -9.42 19.80 -1.59
N PHE A 120 -9.66 20.68 -0.61
CA PHE A 120 -10.47 21.88 -0.81
C PHE A 120 -9.82 22.80 -1.84
N ASP A 121 -8.50 23.02 -1.76
CA ASP A 121 -7.72 23.80 -2.72
C ASP A 121 -7.75 23.19 -4.13
N ALA A 122 -7.81 21.84 -4.21
CA ALA A 122 -7.98 21.11 -5.47
C ALA A 122 -9.39 21.25 -6.08
N GLY A 123 -10.36 21.81 -5.33
CA GLY A 123 -11.74 22.03 -5.79
C GLY A 123 -12.78 21.08 -5.21
N ILE A 124 -12.39 20.18 -4.30
CA ILE A 124 -13.30 19.31 -3.55
C ILE A 124 -14.00 20.13 -2.46
N ARG A 125 -15.32 20.16 -2.46
CA ARG A 125 -16.09 20.98 -1.51
C ARG A 125 -16.43 20.25 -0.20
N ARG A 126 -16.51 18.93 -0.26
CA ARG A 126 -16.82 18.10 0.90
C ARG A 126 -15.93 16.87 0.88
N THR A 127 -15.06 16.79 1.86
CA THR A 127 -14.20 15.63 2.13
C THR A 127 -14.70 14.91 3.36
N GLN A 128 -14.84 13.61 3.28
CA GLN A 128 -15.11 12.72 4.40
C GLN A 128 -13.92 11.76 4.53
N LEU A 129 -13.56 11.46 5.77
CA LEU A 129 -12.44 10.58 6.06
C LEU A 129 -12.96 9.21 6.49
N ILE A 130 -12.23 8.17 6.12
CA ILE A 130 -12.49 6.79 6.54
C ILE A 130 -11.19 6.15 7.02
N ASP A 131 -11.26 5.35 8.09
CA ASP A 131 -10.13 4.54 8.52
C ASP A 131 -9.73 3.56 7.42
N ARG A 132 -8.41 3.46 7.13
CA ARG A 132 -7.88 2.64 6.07
C ARG A 132 -8.24 1.17 6.26
N ASN A 133 -8.12 0.63 7.48
CA ASN A 133 -8.43 -0.77 7.77
C ASN A 133 -9.91 -1.09 7.53
N VAL A 134 -10.79 -0.15 7.91
CA VAL A 134 -12.24 -0.27 7.68
C VAL A 134 -12.55 -0.25 6.18
N ALA A 135 -11.95 0.68 5.44
CA ALA A 135 -12.11 0.74 3.99
C ALA A 135 -11.59 -0.54 3.32
N THR A 136 -10.41 -1.00 3.70
CA THR A 136 -9.79 -2.20 3.14
C THR A 136 -10.65 -3.45 3.42
N ALA A 137 -11.15 -3.61 4.64
CA ALA A 137 -12.02 -4.72 5.02
C ALA A 137 -13.34 -4.72 4.22
N LEU A 138 -13.91 -3.53 4.03
CA LEU A 138 -15.13 -3.36 3.23
C LEU A 138 -14.87 -3.72 1.76
N GLY A 139 -13.73 -3.29 1.21
CA GLY A 139 -13.31 -3.61 -0.15
C GLY A 139 -13.07 -5.10 -0.36
N ALA A 140 -12.37 -5.74 0.58
CA ALA A 140 -12.12 -7.17 0.60
C ALA A 140 -13.38 -8.04 0.81
N GLY A 141 -14.53 -7.42 1.08
CA GLY A 141 -15.79 -8.14 1.30
C GLY A 141 -15.86 -8.89 2.63
N LEU A 142 -15.09 -8.46 3.63
CA LEU A 142 -15.14 -9.05 4.97
C LEU A 142 -16.48 -8.74 5.65
N ASN A 143 -17.05 -9.73 6.35
CA ASN A 143 -18.30 -9.57 7.11
C ASN A 143 -18.02 -9.07 8.52
N PHE A 144 -17.30 -7.95 8.64
CA PHE A 144 -16.91 -7.36 9.93
C PHE A 144 -17.99 -6.46 10.58
N LEU A 145 -19.11 -6.25 9.88
CA LEU A 145 -20.25 -5.50 10.39
C LEU A 145 -21.16 -6.35 11.28
N GLY A 146 -21.01 -7.67 11.20
CA GLY A 146 -21.79 -8.65 11.96
C GLY A 146 -21.21 -8.96 13.34
N GLU A 147 -21.62 -10.12 13.88
CA GLU A 147 -21.31 -10.58 15.24
C GLU A 147 -20.00 -11.37 15.34
N TYR A 148 -19.27 -11.55 14.24
CA TYR A 148 -18.03 -12.33 14.18
C TYR A 148 -16.82 -11.44 13.98
N GLY A 149 -15.73 -11.78 14.68
CA GLY A 149 -14.43 -11.14 14.48
C GLY A 149 -13.80 -11.53 13.16
N CYS A 150 -13.19 -10.57 12.47
CA CYS A 150 -12.44 -10.79 11.23
C CYS A 150 -11.01 -10.27 11.37
N LEU A 151 -10.02 -11.03 10.91
CA LEU A 151 -8.63 -10.57 10.84
C LEU A 151 -8.28 -10.19 9.40
N LEU A 152 -7.83 -8.93 9.27
CA LEU A 152 -7.28 -8.35 8.05
C LEU A 152 -5.78 -8.13 8.21
N ALA A 153 -4.99 -8.50 7.20
CA ALA A 153 -3.59 -8.13 7.06
C ALA A 153 -3.41 -7.40 5.72
N ASP A 154 -3.25 -6.08 5.77
CA ASP A 154 -3.00 -5.23 4.58
C ASP A 154 -1.49 -5.05 4.39
N ILE A 155 -0.91 -5.85 3.50
CA ILE A 155 0.53 -5.87 3.22
C ILE A 155 0.82 -4.87 2.10
N SER A 156 1.11 -3.64 2.48
CA SER A 156 1.39 -2.53 1.59
C SER A 156 2.89 -2.42 1.25
N ALA A 157 3.31 -1.38 0.55
CA ALA A 157 4.73 -1.18 0.26
C ALA A 157 5.53 -0.77 1.50
N GLY A 158 5.03 0.20 2.26
CA GLY A 158 5.77 0.76 3.40
C GLY A 158 5.65 -0.04 4.69
N GLY A 159 4.74 -1.04 4.75
CA GLY A 159 4.51 -1.84 5.94
C GLY A 159 3.25 -2.69 5.83
N THR A 160 2.93 -3.40 6.91
CA THR A 160 1.73 -4.21 7.04
C THR A 160 0.87 -3.70 8.18
N ASP A 161 -0.37 -3.35 7.86
CA ASP A 161 -1.38 -3.02 8.85
C ASP A 161 -2.21 -4.28 9.17
N LEU A 162 -2.23 -4.63 10.45
CA LEU A 162 -2.98 -5.77 10.98
C LEU A 162 -4.16 -5.24 11.79
N ALA A 163 -5.35 -5.73 11.49
CA ALA A 163 -6.57 -5.31 12.17
C ALA A 163 -7.51 -6.48 12.47
N VAL A 164 -7.90 -6.63 13.72
CA VAL A 164 -9.07 -7.41 14.09
C VAL A 164 -10.26 -6.46 14.13
N LEU A 165 -11.24 -6.73 13.26
CA LEU A 165 -12.44 -5.90 13.13
C LEU A 165 -13.67 -6.65 13.68
N TYR A 166 -14.52 -5.92 14.42
CA TYR A 166 -15.74 -6.42 15.01
C TYR A 166 -16.77 -5.29 15.10
N HIS A 167 -18.03 -5.57 14.77
CA HIS A 167 -19.12 -4.57 14.76
C HIS A 167 -18.78 -3.26 14.05
N GLY A 168 -18.12 -3.35 12.89
CA GLY A 168 -17.80 -2.20 12.07
C GLY A 168 -16.57 -1.39 12.52
N THR A 169 -15.90 -1.80 13.60
CA THR A 169 -14.76 -1.06 14.18
C THR A 169 -13.52 -1.94 14.34
N PRO A 170 -12.33 -1.37 14.18
CA PRO A 170 -11.08 -2.03 14.57
C PRO A 170 -11.03 -2.19 16.09
N THR A 171 -10.85 -3.42 16.58
CA THR A 171 -10.80 -3.76 18.01
C THR A 171 -9.36 -3.95 18.49
N VAL A 172 -8.54 -4.63 17.69
CA VAL A 172 -7.11 -4.80 17.94
C VAL A 172 -6.36 -4.38 16.69
N LEU A 173 -5.36 -3.52 16.85
CA LEU A 173 -4.55 -2.99 15.77
C LEU A 173 -3.07 -3.23 16.03
N SER A 174 -2.31 -3.50 15.00
CA SER A 174 -0.85 -3.51 15.00
C SER A 174 -0.35 -3.11 13.62
N SER A 175 0.72 -2.33 13.56
CA SER A 175 1.41 -2.02 12.32
C SER A 175 2.83 -2.56 12.39
N LEU A 176 3.25 -3.24 11.32
CA LEU A 176 4.58 -3.80 11.18
C LEU A 176 5.33 -3.02 10.12
N HIS A 177 6.60 -2.71 10.37
CA HIS A 177 7.49 -2.10 9.37
C HIS A 177 8.02 -3.14 8.37
N ILE A 178 7.15 -4.05 7.94
CA ILE A 178 7.44 -5.12 6.98
C ILE A 178 6.43 -5.01 5.85
N GLY A 179 6.93 -4.75 4.65
CA GLY A 179 6.12 -4.59 3.44
C GLY A 179 6.95 -4.75 2.19
N GLY A 180 6.43 -4.28 1.06
CA GLY A 180 7.08 -4.42 -0.23
C GLY A 180 8.48 -3.82 -0.29
N ASP A 181 8.70 -2.67 0.36
CA ASP A 181 9.99 -1.97 0.36
C ASP A 181 11.06 -2.77 1.15
N GLN A 182 10.67 -3.41 2.28
CA GLN A 182 11.57 -4.26 3.05
C GLN A 182 11.95 -5.54 2.30
N PHE A 183 11.02 -6.09 1.52
CA PHE A 183 11.33 -7.21 0.62
C PHE A 183 12.32 -6.77 -0.48
N ASP A 184 12.14 -5.59 -1.08
CA ASP A 184 13.07 -5.04 -2.08
C ASP A 184 14.46 -4.83 -1.48
N ASP A 185 14.54 -4.26 -0.28
CA ASP A 185 15.79 -4.09 0.45
C ASP A 185 16.49 -5.43 0.78
N ALA A 186 15.72 -6.46 1.11
CA ALA A 186 16.26 -7.80 1.36
C ALA A 186 16.90 -8.37 0.07
N VAL A 187 16.26 -8.22 -1.08
CA VAL A 187 16.81 -8.61 -2.38
C VAL A 187 18.11 -7.84 -2.69
N ILE A 188 18.10 -6.51 -2.48
CA ILE A 188 19.31 -5.67 -2.71
C ILE A 188 20.47 -6.13 -1.83
N ARG A 189 20.21 -6.35 -0.52
CA ARG A 189 21.22 -6.83 0.43
C ARG A 189 21.76 -8.21 0.05
N PHE A 190 20.89 -9.12 -0.35
CA PHE A 190 21.27 -10.47 -0.78
C PHE A 190 22.21 -10.44 -2.00
N LEU A 191 21.83 -9.73 -3.06
CA LEU A 191 22.62 -9.64 -4.28
C LEU A 191 23.95 -8.91 -4.06
N ARG A 192 23.94 -7.90 -3.19
CA ARG A 192 25.18 -7.24 -2.77
C ARG A 192 26.12 -8.18 -2.05
N LYS A 193 25.61 -8.99 -1.12
CA LYS A 193 26.41 -9.93 -0.31
C LYS A 193 26.92 -11.11 -1.12
N LYS A 194 26.04 -11.71 -1.93
CA LYS A 194 26.36 -12.95 -2.64
C LYS A 194 27.18 -12.71 -3.91
N TYR A 195 26.86 -11.66 -4.66
CA TYR A 195 27.41 -11.42 -6.01
C TYR A 195 28.26 -10.15 -6.14
N ASN A 196 28.45 -9.41 -5.04
CA ASN A 196 29.05 -8.07 -5.06
C ASN A 196 28.39 -7.17 -6.12
N MET A 197 27.07 -7.27 -6.25
CA MET A 197 26.28 -6.54 -7.24
C MET A 197 25.39 -5.53 -6.55
N LEU A 198 25.42 -4.29 -7.04
CA LEU A 198 24.49 -3.23 -6.63
C LEU A 198 23.43 -3.06 -7.72
N ILE A 199 22.17 -3.18 -7.32
CA ILE A 199 21.00 -2.89 -8.15
C ILE A 199 20.22 -1.73 -7.54
N GLY A 200 19.36 -1.08 -8.33
CA GLY A 200 18.43 -0.05 -7.84
C GLY A 200 17.10 -0.66 -7.37
N GLU A 201 16.32 0.14 -6.61
CA GLU A 201 15.01 -0.23 -6.07
C GLU A 201 14.06 -0.79 -7.12
N ARG A 202 13.96 -0.16 -8.29
CA ARG A 202 13.09 -0.63 -9.39
C ARG A 202 13.47 -2.02 -9.91
N THR A 203 14.75 -2.33 -9.93
CA THR A 203 15.24 -3.66 -10.33
C THR A 203 14.90 -4.68 -9.25
N ALA A 204 15.05 -4.32 -7.98
CA ALA A 204 14.69 -5.18 -6.85
C ALA A 204 13.19 -5.49 -6.83
N GLU A 205 12.34 -4.48 -7.02
CA GLU A 205 10.89 -4.65 -7.13
C GLU A 205 10.52 -5.60 -8.29
N GLN A 206 11.16 -5.44 -9.45
CA GLN A 206 10.92 -6.34 -10.59
C GLN A 206 11.34 -7.78 -10.28
N ILE A 207 12.47 -7.99 -9.61
CA ILE A 207 12.94 -9.31 -9.17
C ILE A 207 11.93 -9.91 -8.17
N LYS A 208 11.52 -9.15 -7.16
CA LYS A 208 10.51 -9.58 -6.18
C LYS A 208 9.21 -10.01 -6.85
N ILE A 209 8.69 -9.21 -7.78
CA ILE A 209 7.43 -9.51 -8.50
C ILE A 209 7.57 -10.78 -9.34
N THR A 210 8.73 -10.99 -9.98
CA THR A 210 8.93 -12.11 -10.93
C THR A 210 9.33 -13.40 -10.21
N LEU A 211 10.31 -13.33 -9.30
CA LEU A 211 10.92 -14.49 -8.66
C LEU A 211 10.53 -14.68 -7.20
N GLY A 212 10.07 -13.62 -6.53
CA GLY A 212 9.77 -13.62 -5.10
C GLY A 212 8.77 -14.70 -4.69
N SER A 213 9.05 -15.33 -3.56
CA SER A 213 8.19 -16.38 -3.00
C SER A 213 8.39 -16.51 -1.49
N ALA A 214 7.32 -16.88 -0.80
CA ALA A 214 7.32 -17.18 0.63
C ALA A 214 7.47 -18.69 0.92
N VAL A 215 7.39 -19.52 -0.11
CA VAL A 215 7.64 -20.97 -0.08
C VAL A 215 8.53 -21.34 -1.26
N ARG A 216 9.25 -22.46 -1.19
CA ARG A 216 9.98 -22.95 -2.34
C ARG A 216 9.02 -23.31 -3.47
N ARG A 217 9.35 -22.87 -4.69
CA ARG A 217 8.55 -23.20 -5.87
C ARG A 217 8.79 -24.62 -6.31
N GLU A 218 7.77 -25.28 -6.83
CA GLU A 218 7.91 -26.63 -7.42
C GLU A 218 8.80 -26.60 -8.68
N GLN A 219 8.71 -25.51 -9.45
CA GLN A 219 9.53 -25.31 -10.64
C GLN A 219 10.43 -24.10 -10.45
N LEU A 220 11.72 -24.32 -10.65
CA LEU A 220 12.72 -23.26 -10.61
C LEU A 220 12.50 -22.31 -11.81
N ILE A 221 12.36 -21.03 -11.53
CA ILE A 221 12.33 -19.98 -12.54
C ILE A 221 13.53 -19.06 -12.35
N SER A 222 14.03 -18.50 -13.43
CA SER A 222 15.19 -17.61 -13.41
C SER A 222 15.01 -16.41 -14.30
N MET A 223 15.74 -15.33 -14.03
CA MET A 223 15.80 -14.15 -14.86
C MET A 223 17.22 -13.56 -14.88
N ASP A 224 17.57 -12.96 -16.01
CA ASP A 224 18.81 -12.19 -16.11
C ASP A 224 18.62 -10.81 -15.51
N ILE A 225 19.54 -10.44 -14.62
CA ILE A 225 19.58 -9.13 -13.99
C ILE A 225 20.87 -8.43 -14.30
N THR A 226 20.81 -7.11 -14.51
CA THR A 226 21.96 -6.26 -14.74
C THR A 226 22.12 -5.27 -13.60
N GLY A 227 23.31 -5.22 -13.03
CA GLY A 227 23.67 -4.30 -11.96
C GLY A 227 25.11 -3.84 -12.08
N ARG A 228 25.54 -3.01 -11.13
CA ARG A 228 26.94 -2.56 -11.04
C ARG A 228 27.74 -3.53 -10.18
N ASN A 229 28.81 -4.10 -10.74
CA ASN A 229 29.77 -4.87 -9.97
C ASN A 229 30.56 -3.94 -9.03
N LEU A 230 30.54 -4.21 -7.74
CA LEU A 230 31.18 -3.37 -6.72
C LEU A 230 32.71 -3.48 -6.70
N ILE A 231 33.27 -4.56 -7.29
CA ILE A 231 34.72 -4.76 -7.36
C ILE A 231 35.30 -4.04 -8.56
N SER A 232 34.73 -4.24 -9.77
CA SER A 232 35.22 -3.65 -11.00
C SER A 232 34.64 -2.28 -11.32
N GLY A 233 33.51 -1.91 -10.68
CA GLY A 233 32.76 -0.70 -11.00
C GLY A 233 31.95 -0.76 -12.31
N LEU A 234 32.08 -1.84 -13.09
CA LEU A 234 31.48 -2.01 -14.41
C LEU A 234 30.08 -2.67 -14.32
N PRO A 235 29.23 -2.50 -15.34
CA PRO A 235 28.00 -3.27 -15.47
C PRO A 235 28.32 -4.77 -15.56
N LYS A 236 27.49 -5.58 -14.87
CA LYS A 236 27.55 -7.04 -14.88
C LYS A 236 26.13 -7.58 -15.00
N THR A 237 25.95 -8.57 -15.87
CA THR A 237 24.71 -9.35 -15.97
C THR A 237 24.94 -10.75 -15.43
N LEU A 238 23.97 -11.27 -14.70
CA LEU A 238 23.95 -12.65 -14.19
C LEU A 238 22.51 -13.15 -14.10
N ALA A 239 22.34 -14.47 -14.18
CA ALA A 239 21.07 -15.11 -13.91
C ALA A 239 20.90 -15.30 -12.40
N VAL A 240 19.69 -15.03 -11.91
CA VAL A 240 19.25 -15.27 -10.53
C VAL A 240 17.99 -16.12 -10.58
N ASP A 241 17.85 -17.04 -9.66
CA ASP A 241 16.72 -17.95 -9.62
C ASP A 241 15.77 -17.69 -8.42
N SER A 242 14.61 -18.35 -8.48
CA SER A 242 13.56 -18.19 -7.45
C SER A 242 13.94 -18.73 -6.08
N ASP A 243 14.83 -19.74 -6.00
CA ASP A 243 15.29 -20.27 -4.72
C ASP A 243 16.21 -19.30 -4.01
N GLU A 244 17.07 -18.60 -4.77
CA GLU A 244 17.92 -17.54 -4.24
C GLU A 244 17.10 -16.37 -3.69
N ILE A 245 16.04 -16.00 -4.40
CA ILE A 245 15.18 -14.90 -3.97
C ILE A 245 14.32 -15.33 -2.77
N TYR A 246 13.84 -16.58 -2.72
CA TYR A 246 13.22 -17.16 -1.52
C TYR A 246 14.14 -17.04 -0.30
N GLU A 247 15.42 -17.44 -0.44
CA GLU A 247 16.41 -17.32 0.64
C GLU A 247 16.61 -15.86 1.10
N SER A 248 16.49 -14.92 0.19
CA SER A 248 16.60 -13.50 0.53
C SER A 248 15.41 -12.95 1.31
N LEU A 249 14.20 -13.51 1.12
CA LEU A 249 12.94 -13.01 1.66
C LEU A 249 12.46 -13.72 2.92
N ILE A 250 12.97 -14.93 3.20
CA ILE A 250 12.41 -15.81 4.23
C ILE A 250 12.42 -15.18 5.63
N ASP A 251 13.43 -14.39 5.97
CA ASP A 251 13.50 -13.71 7.27
C ASP A 251 12.36 -12.67 7.38
N CYS A 252 12.14 -11.87 6.34
CA CYS A 252 11.05 -10.91 6.33
C CYS A 252 9.67 -11.58 6.38
N VAL A 253 9.51 -12.74 5.72
CA VAL A 253 8.28 -13.53 5.76
C VAL A 253 8.04 -14.08 7.17
N ASN A 254 9.08 -14.61 7.83
CA ASN A 254 8.98 -15.11 9.20
C ASN A 254 8.61 -14.00 10.19
N ASP A 255 9.25 -12.83 10.09
CA ASP A 255 8.94 -11.66 10.92
C ASP A 255 7.48 -11.20 10.72
N LEU A 256 6.96 -11.26 9.48
CA LEU A 256 5.55 -10.95 9.18
C LEU A 256 4.62 -11.97 9.86
N ILE A 257 4.91 -13.26 9.77
CA ILE A 257 4.12 -14.33 10.39
C ILE A 257 4.12 -14.18 11.92
N GLU A 258 5.27 -13.88 12.52
CA GLU A 258 5.39 -13.62 13.94
C GLU A 258 4.54 -12.42 14.37
N GLY A 259 4.56 -11.33 13.58
CA GLY A 259 3.74 -10.15 13.85
C GLY A 259 2.23 -10.46 13.82
N ILE A 260 1.77 -11.31 12.89
CA ILE A 260 0.37 -11.77 12.84
C ILE A 260 0.06 -12.62 14.09
N GLN A 261 0.94 -13.54 14.45
CA GLN A 261 0.78 -14.37 15.64
C GLN A 261 0.63 -13.53 16.90
N VAL A 262 1.50 -12.56 17.10
CA VAL A 262 1.45 -11.64 18.25
C VAL A 262 0.13 -10.86 18.31
N LEU A 263 -0.44 -10.48 17.17
CA LEU A 263 -1.76 -9.83 17.15
C LEU A 263 -2.86 -10.79 17.59
N VAL A 264 -2.86 -12.03 17.10
CA VAL A 264 -3.84 -13.06 17.48
C VAL A 264 -3.75 -13.37 18.98
N GLU A 265 -2.56 -13.46 19.54
CA GLU A 265 -2.34 -13.65 20.98
C GLU A 265 -2.89 -12.51 21.85
N LYS A 266 -2.86 -11.28 21.34
CA LYS A 266 -3.43 -10.09 22.01
C LYS A 266 -4.96 -9.95 21.83
N THR A 267 -5.52 -10.74 20.94
CA THR A 267 -6.96 -10.68 20.61
C THR A 267 -7.80 -11.34 21.71
N PRO A 268 -8.93 -10.76 22.12
CA PRO A 268 -9.85 -11.38 23.07
C PRO A 268 -10.22 -12.80 22.62
N PRO A 269 -10.35 -13.77 23.58
CA PRO A 269 -10.53 -15.20 23.24
C PRO A 269 -11.69 -15.50 22.29
N GLN A 270 -12.83 -14.80 22.43
CA GLN A 270 -13.99 -14.98 21.57
C GLN A 270 -13.68 -14.59 20.13
N LEU A 271 -13.09 -13.40 19.93
CA LEU A 271 -12.70 -12.95 18.60
C LEU A 271 -11.56 -13.81 18.00
N ALA A 272 -10.66 -14.31 18.84
CA ALA A 272 -9.63 -15.26 18.39
C ALA A 272 -10.26 -16.56 17.88
N SER A 273 -11.31 -17.07 18.56
CA SER A 273 -12.07 -18.23 18.10
C SER A 273 -12.72 -17.99 16.73
N ASP A 274 -13.34 -16.81 16.55
CA ASP A 274 -13.94 -16.44 15.28
C ASP A 274 -12.90 -16.41 14.15
N ILE A 275 -11.69 -15.90 14.43
CA ILE A 275 -10.57 -15.88 13.47
C ILE A 275 -10.10 -17.26 13.11
N PHE A 276 -10.05 -18.20 14.06
CA PHE A 276 -9.69 -19.61 13.78
C PHE A 276 -10.67 -20.27 12.81
N GLU A 277 -11.96 -19.88 12.85
CA GLU A 277 -13.00 -20.41 11.95
C GLU A 277 -13.03 -19.65 10.62
N SER A 278 -13.03 -18.30 10.65
CA SER A 278 -13.18 -17.45 9.46
C SER A 278 -11.90 -17.27 8.66
N GLY A 279 -10.74 -17.43 9.32
CA GLY A 279 -9.43 -17.27 8.71
C GLY A 279 -8.90 -15.84 8.68
N ILE A 280 -7.72 -15.72 8.09
CA ILE A 280 -6.99 -14.45 7.87
C ILE A 280 -7.19 -14.01 6.43
N THR A 281 -7.56 -12.77 6.20
CA THR A 281 -7.66 -12.20 4.85
C THR A 281 -6.48 -11.27 4.59
N LEU A 282 -5.72 -11.58 3.53
CA LEU A 282 -4.58 -10.79 3.08
C LEU A 282 -5.01 -9.81 1.99
N THR A 283 -4.56 -8.57 2.10
CA THR A 283 -4.77 -7.49 1.12
C THR A 283 -3.47 -6.74 0.85
N GLY A 284 -3.51 -5.78 -0.05
CA GLY A 284 -2.33 -5.02 -0.46
C GLY A 284 -1.48 -5.74 -1.49
N GLY A 285 -0.51 -5.02 -2.05
CA GLY A 285 0.37 -5.56 -3.10
C GLY A 285 1.27 -6.70 -2.63
N GLY A 286 1.71 -6.66 -1.37
CA GLY A 286 2.56 -7.69 -0.78
C GLY A 286 1.85 -9.02 -0.56
N ALA A 287 0.52 -9.02 -0.43
CA ALA A 287 -0.28 -10.24 -0.35
C ALA A 287 -0.15 -11.15 -1.58
N GLN A 288 0.28 -10.59 -2.72
CA GLN A 288 0.48 -11.31 -3.97
C GLN A 288 1.81 -12.07 -4.05
N LEU A 289 2.67 -11.97 -3.01
CA LEU A 289 3.90 -12.75 -2.95
C LEU A 289 3.56 -14.25 -3.02
N TYR A 290 4.17 -14.95 -3.97
CA TYR A 290 3.85 -16.37 -4.22
C TYR A 290 4.01 -17.20 -2.95
N GLY A 291 2.99 -17.98 -2.61
CA GLY A 291 2.98 -18.90 -1.46
C GLY A 291 2.86 -18.21 -0.09
N LEU A 292 2.55 -16.90 -0.01
CA LEU A 292 2.49 -16.21 1.27
C LEU A 292 1.30 -16.68 2.13
N SER A 293 0.13 -16.87 1.54
CA SER A 293 -1.05 -17.42 2.24
C SER A 293 -0.81 -18.82 2.76
N GLU A 294 -0.12 -19.66 1.97
CA GLU A 294 0.27 -21.01 2.34
C GLU A 294 1.29 -21.02 3.48
N ALA A 295 2.29 -20.14 3.43
CA ALA A 295 3.30 -20.01 4.48
C ALA A 295 2.65 -19.60 5.82
N ILE A 296 1.78 -18.57 5.80
CA ILE A 296 1.06 -18.10 7.00
C ILE A 296 0.15 -19.20 7.54
N SER A 297 -0.67 -19.82 6.70
CA SER A 297 -1.58 -20.90 7.10
C SER A 297 -0.84 -22.12 7.63
N GLY A 298 0.30 -22.44 7.02
CA GLY A 298 1.15 -23.57 7.43
C GLY A 298 1.72 -23.41 8.83
N VAL A 299 2.11 -22.21 9.22
CA VAL A 299 2.69 -21.91 10.55
C VAL A 299 1.59 -21.71 11.59
N LEU A 300 0.62 -20.84 11.33
CA LEU A 300 -0.39 -20.43 12.32
C LEU A 300 -1.52 -21.45 12.47
N LYS A 301 -1.67 -22.38 11.55
CA LYS A 301 -2.74 -23.38 11.49
C LYS A 301 -4.15 -22.73 11.43
N VAL A 302 -4.21 -21.55 10.85
CA VAL A 302 -5.43 -20.78 10.61
C VAL A 302 -5.60 -20.65 9.09
N PRO A 303 -6.80 -20.86 8.53
CA PRO A 303 -7.04 -20.61 7.11
C PRO A 303 -6.59 -19.21 6.71
N CYS A 304 -5.89 -19.09 5.59
CA CYS A 304 -5.41 -17.81 5.10
C CYS A 304 -5.73 -17.67 3.61
N LYS A 305 -6.29 -16.54 3.20
CA LYS A 305 -6.66 -16.28 1.81
C LYS A 305 -6.25 -14.88 1.38
N VAL A 306 -5.91 -14.74 0.11
CA VAL A 306 -5.71 -13.44 -0.53
C VAL A 306 -7.07 -12.97 -1.02
N ALA A 307 -7.42 -11.71 -0.74
CA ALA A 307 -8.66 -11.10 -1.22
C ALA A 307 -8.64 -10.96 -2.75
N ASP A 308 -9.82 -11.01 -3.36
CA ASP A 308 -9.97 -10.59 -4.74
C ASP A 308 -9.55 -9.13 -4.88
N GLU A 309 -8.89 -8.77 -5.99
CA GLU A 309 -8.37 -7.41 -6.22
C GLU A 309 -7.56 -6.87 -5.02
N ALA A 310 -6.73 -7.71 -4.40
CA ALA A 310 -6.04 -7.41 -3.14
C ALA A 310 -5.36 -6.03 -3.10
N ARG A 311 -4.82 -5.57 -4.24
CA ARG A 311 -4.16 -4.26 -4.37
C ARG A 311 -5.14 -3.08 -4.30
N ASP A 312 -6.41 -3.33 -4.58
CA ASP A 312 -7.42 -2.29 -4.76
C ASP A 312 -8.49 -2.30 -3.66
N CYS A 313 -8.42 -3.27 -2.74
CA CYS A 313 -9.40 -3.40 -1.65
C CYS A 313 -9.68 -2.06 -0.96
N THR A 314 -8.65 -1.28 -0.66
CA THR A 314 -8.80 0.01 0.04
C THR A 314 -9.64 1.00 -0.77
N VAL A 315 -9.30 1.24 -2.02
CA VAL A 315 -10.05 2.18 -2.88
C VAL A 315 -11.43 1.64 -3.23
N LEU A 316 -11.59 0.32 -3.40
CA LEU A 316 -12.88 -0.30 -3.64
C LEU A 316 -13.81 -0.23 -2.43
N GLY A 317 -13.26 -0.31 -1.22
CA GLY A 317 -14.03 -0.07 0.00
C GLY A 317 -14.52 1.37 0.11
N CYS A 318 -13.66 2.34 -0.18
CA CYS A 318 -14.06 3.74 -0.30
C CYS A 318 -15.12 3.94 -1.39
N ALA A 319 -15.01 3.23 -2.52
CA ALA A 319 -15.99 3.28 -3.59
C ALA A 319 -17.35 2.76 -3.14
N LYS A 320 -17.43 1.66 -2.39
CA LYS A 320 -18.70 1.15 -1.81
C LYS A 320 -19.38 2.20 -0.95
N VAL A 321 -18.61 2.91 -0.09
CA VAL A 321 -19.14 4.01 0.74
C VAL A 321 -19.62 5.18 -0.12
N LEU A 322 -18.92 5.47 -1.22
CA LEU A 322 -19.28 6.54 -2.15
C LEU A 322 -20.56 6.22 -2.94
N GLU A 323 -20.74 4.96 -3.32
CA GLU A 323 -21.91 4.47 -4.07
C GLU A 323 -23.17 4.45 -3.20
N ASP A 324 -23.06 3.99 -1.93
CA ASP A 324 -24.17 3.96 -0.96
C ASP A 324 -23.80 4.66 0.38
N PRO A 325 -23.77 6.01 0.39
CA PRO A 325 -23.42 6.76 1.59
C PRO A 325 -24.43 6.59 2.74
N ALA A 326 -25.68 6.21 2.45
CA ALA A 326 -26.69 6.02 3.47
C ALA A 326 -26.41 4.78 4.31
N GLN A 327 -26.01 3.70 3.68
CA GLN A 327 -25.69 2.43 4.32
C GLN A 327 -24.44 2.53 5.20
N TYR A 328 -23.41 3.28 4.75
CA TYR A 328 -22.07 3.28 5.37
C TYR A 328 -21.72 4.58 6.10
N LYS A 329 -22.69 5.47 6.35
CA LYS A 329 -22.45 6.78 6.98
C LYS A 329 -21.75 6.68 8.35
N TYR A 330 -22.02 5.63 9.10
CA TYR A 330 -21.45 5.41 10.43
C TYR A 330 -19.99 5.00 10.43
N LEU A 331 -19.45 4.58 9.27
CA LEU A 331 -18.01 4.26 9.08
C LEU A 331 -17.16 5.50 8.79
N LEU A 332 -17.79 6.65 8.55
CA LEU A 332 -17.11 7.88 8.20
C LEU A 332 -16.77 8.70 9.44
N ASN A 333 -15.54 9.12 9.54
CA ASN A 333 -15.09 10.09 10.53
C ASN A 333 -15.45 11.50 10.04
N ASN A 334 -16.19 12.24 10.84
CA ASN A 334 -16.59 13.62 10.50
C ASN A 334 -15.47 14.62 10.78
#